data_ad3851b13c5f115b5d6cc0c7ff659206
#
_entry.id   ad3851b13c5f115b5d6cc0c7ff659206
#
_cell.length_a   1.000
_cell.length_b   1.000
_cell.length_c   1.000
_cell.angle_alpha   90.00
_cell.angle_beta   90.00
_cell.angle_gamma   90.00
#
_symmetry.space_group_name_H-M   'P 1'
#
loop_
_entity.id
_entity.type
_entity.pdbx_description
1 polymer ?
#
loop_
_entity_poly.entity_id
_entity_poly.type
_entity_poly.pdbx_seq_one_letter_code
_entity_poly.pdbx_strand_id
1 'polypeptide(L)'
;MRRSSIFGLVLFALVMVFVPARSSAQISIGVAVHIGPPALPVYEQPICPGAGYLWTPGYWAYGPDGYYWVPGTWVMAPSVGLLWTPGYWGWGGGGYFFHAGYWGPHVGFYGGINYGFGYGGVGFVGGRWNGGVFAYNTAVMHVNTTVIHNTYVDRTVVNNVTVNNHVSFNGGTGGVAAQPNAEERAAENEHHVAPTAMQTQHEHTASTNRALLASENHGKPAIAATTKPGEFTGHGVVAAREATPHGGSTNGGNRPPSSSADLHKTDRPPSSTGSNGSNGSHASTNATSDAHVNNGTNNPPKDQSHTQNKPPAKAKPEAKPPKENKPHKD
;
A
#
# COMPACT_ATOMS: atom_id res chain seq x y z
N MET A 1 -10.54 40.67 -58.54
CA MET A 1 -10.02 39.31 -58.17
C MET A 1 -9.19 39.20 -56.87
N ARG A 2 -8.98 40.27 -56.11
CA ARG A 2 -8.18 40.23 -54.84
C ARG A 2 -8.97 39.96 -53.55
N ARG A 3 -10.31 40.04 -53.57
CA ARG A 3 -11.15 39.86 -52.36
C ARG A 3 -11.51 38.41 -52.04
N SER A 4 -11.50 37.50 -53.03
CA SER A 4 -11.80 36.07 -52.80
C SER A 4 -10.65 35.31 -52.14
N SER A 5 -9.39 35.72 -52.36
CA SER A 5 -8.22 35.03 -51.77
C SER A 5 -8.08 35.31 -50.26
N ILE A 6 -8.53 36.46 -49.77
CA ILE A 6 -8.44 36.81 -48.35
C ILE A 6 -9.49 36.03 -47.54
N PHE A 7 -10.68 35.81 -48.09
CA PHE A 7 -11.73 35.00 -47.44
C PHE A 7 -11.34 33.51 -47.32
N GLY A 8 -10.68 32.98 -48.36
CA GLY A 8 -10.19 31.61 -48.32
C GLY A 8 -9.08 31.39 -47.26
N LEU A 9 -8.20 32.37 -47.10
CA LEU A 9 -7.10 32.32 -46.16
C LEU A 9 -7.55 32.47 -44.71
N VAL A 10 -8.57 33.32 -44.45
CA VAL A 10 -9.19 33.49 -43.12
C VAL A 10 -9.99 32.25 -42.75
N LEU A 11 -10.72 31.60 -43.69
CA LEU A 11 -11.45 30.37 -43.43
C LEU A 11 -10.51 29.21 -43.16
N PHE A 12 -9.37 29.13 -43.86
CA PHE A 12 -8.36 28.11 -43.62
C PHE A 12 -7.65 28.30 -42.27
N ALA A 13 -7.38 29.53 -41.84
CA ALA A 13 -6.83 29.85 -40.54
C ALA A 13 -7.80 29.54 -39.40
N LEU A 14 -9.14 29.74 -39.62
CA LEU A 14 -10.16 29.45 -38.62
C LEU A 14 -10.37 27.95 -38.41
N VAL A 15 -10.21 27.12 -39.45
CA VAL A 15 -10.32 25.65 -39.35
C VAL A 15 -9.12 25.04 -38.63
N MET A 16 -7.93 25.68 -38.69
CA MET A 16 -6.74 25.19 -37.95
C MET A 16 -6.81 25.41 -36.43
N VAL A 17 -7.69 26.29 -35.94
CA VAL A 17 -7.84 26.57 -34.51
C VAL A 17 -8.71 25.53 -33.80
N PHE A 18 -9.47 24.70 -34.53
CA PHE A 18 -10.36 23.67 -33.97
C PHE A 18 -9.83 22.23 -34.11
N VAL A 19 -8.54 22.02 -34.37
CA VAL A 19 -7.98 20.69 -34.24
C VAL A 19 -7.82 20.39 -32.76
N PRO A 20 -8.65 19.48 -32.17
CA PRO A 20 -8.44 19.10 -30.77
C PRO A 20 -7.01 18.54 -30.66
N ALA A 21 -6.21 19.14 -29.80
CA ALA A 21 -4.93 18.58 -29.42
C ALA A 21 -5.20 17.15 -28.94
N ARG A 22 -4.85 16.17 -29.77
CA ARG A 22 -4.86 14.78 -29.34
C ARG A 22 -3.83 14.72 -28.23
N SER A 23 -4.30 14.53 -27.01
CA SER A 23 -3.42 14.17 -25.91
C SER A 23 -2.65 12.94 -26.36
N SER A 24 -1.39 13.12 -26.69
CA SER A 24 -0.49 12.03 -26.97
C SER A 24 -0.40 11.23 -25.68
N ALA A 25 -1.06 10.08 -25.63
CA ALA A 25 -0.72 9.10 -24.64
C ALA A 25 0.80 8.92 -24.74
N GLN A 26 1.53 9.30 -23.72
CA GLN A 26 2.97 9.06 -23.67
C GLN A 26 3.13 7.54 -23.71
N ILE A 27 3.47 7.04 -24.91
CA ILE A 27 4.03 5.70 -25.04
C ILE A 27 5.38 5.81 -24.34
N SER A 28 5.44 5.39 -23.09
CA SER A 28 6.69 5.14 -22.42
C SER A 28 7.42 4.09 -23.27
N ILE A 29 8.48 4.50 -23.97
CA ILE A 29 9.36 3.56 -24.66
C ILE A 29 10.06 2.81 -23.54
N GLY A 30 9.45 1.69 -23.11
CA GLY A 30 9.94 0.88 -22.03
C GLY A 30 11.25 0.24 -22.43
N VAL A 31 12.30 0.55 -21.70
CA VAL A 31 13.54 -0.24 -21.77
C VAL A 31 13.20 -1.63 -21.22
N ALA A 32 13.32 -2.66 -22.07
CA ALA A 32 13.17 -4.05 -21.63
C ALA A 32 14.41 -4.43 -20.82
N VAL A 33 14.20 -4.80 -19.58
CA VAL A 33 15.27 -5.27 -18.67
C VAL A 33 15.17 -6.78 -18.55
N HIS A 34 16.27 -7.50 -18.78
CA HIS A 34 16.27 -8.96 -18.72
C HIS A 34 16.42 -9.53 -17.29
N ILE A 35 16.82 -8.70 -16.35
CA ILE A 35 16.95 -9.06 -14.94
C ILE A 35 15.82 -8.39 -14.18
N GLY A 36 15.04 -9.17 -13.41
CA GLY A 36 13.96 -8.61 -12.61
C GLY A 36 14.48 -7.66 -11.51
N PRO A 37 13.66 -6.69 -11.06
CA PRO A 37 14.04 -5.80 -9.98
C PRO A 37 14.29 -6.59 -8.68
N PRO A 38 15.13 -6.06 -7.77
CA PRO A 38 15.34 -6.68 -6.46
C PRO A 38 14.03 -6.77 -5.67
N ALA A 39 14.02 -7.59 -4.61
CA ALA A 39 12.89 -7.67 -3.68
C ALA A 39 12.56 -6.29 -3.08
N LEU A 40 11.29 -6.08 -2.72
CA LEU A 40 10.89 -4.86 -2.02
C LEU A 40 11.56 -4.80 -0.64
N PRO A 41 12.15 -3.65 -0.26
CA PRO A 41 12.69 -3.46 1.08
C PRO A 41 11.60 -3.51 2.14
N VAL A 42 11.93 -4.02 3.32
CA VAL A 42 11.07 -3.94 4.51
C VAL A 42 11.36 -2.64 5.24
N TYR A 43 10.33 -1.87 5.53
CA TYR A 43 10.46 -0.62 6.29
C TYR A 43 9.18 -0.28 7.04
N GLU A 44 9.21 0.68 7.94
CA GLU A 44 8.02 1.26 8.54
C GLU A 44 7.54 2.46 7.74
N GLN A 45 6.22 2.63 7.64
CA GLN A 45 5.67 3.84 7.05
C GLN A 45 5.97 5.03 7.97
N PRO A 46 6.59 6.10 7.47
CA PRO A 46 6.71 7.32 8.26
C PRO A 46 5.33 7.89 8.58
N ILE A 47 5.25 8.63 9.68
CA ILE A 47 3.97 9.23 10.10
C ILE A 47 3.45 10.19 9.03
N CYS A 48 2.14 10.16 8.77
CA CYS A 48 1.49 11.07 7.83
C CYS A 48 1.71 12.54 8.27
N PRO A 49 2.24 13.42 7.39
CA PRO A 49 2.58 14.78 7.79
C PRO A 49 1.38 15.70 8.00
N GLY A 50 0.19 15.30 7.52
CA GLY A 50 -1.03 16.12 7.65
C GLY A 50 -2.22 15.55 6.90
N ALA A 51 -3.37 16.18 7.04
CA ALA A 51 -4.58 15.81 6.32
C ALA A 51 -4.43 16.01 4.80
N GLY A 52 -5.00 15.12 4.00
CA GLY A 52 -5.00 15.18 2.53
C GLY A 52 -3.77 14.60 1.86
N TYR A 53 -2.75 14.18 2.61
CA TYR A 53 -1.63 13.45 2.05
C TYR A 53 -2.00 11.99 1.80
N LEU A 54 -1.67 11.45 0.63
CA LEU A 54 -1.82 10.06 0.27
C LEU A 54 -0.45 9.39 0.21
N TRP A 55 -0.41 8.14 0.65
CA TRP A 55 0.81 7.35 0.58
C TRP A 55 1.09 6.90 -0.86
N THR A 56 2.31 7.16 -1.34
CA THR A 56 2.85 6.58 -2.57
C THR A 56 3.96 5.62 -2.18
N PRO A 57 3.77 4.31 -2.35
CA PRO A 57 4.76 3.32 -1.93
C PRO A 57 6.06 3.45 -2.74
N GLY A 58 7.18 3.05 -2.13
CA GLY A 58 8.45 3.00 -2.83
C GLY A 58 8.48 1.87 -3.87
N TYR A 59 9.31 2.04 -4.88
CA TYR A 59 9.48 1.10 -5.98
C TYR A 59 10.90 1.12 -6.54
N TRP A 60 11.30 0.07 -7.23
CA TRP A 60 12.53 0.06 -8.00
C TRP A 60 12.30 0.72 -9.35
N ALA A 61 13.04 1.78 -9.66
CA ALA A 61 13.14 2.36 -10.99
C ALA A 61 14.43 1.86 -11.67
N TYR A 62 14.60 2.10 -12.97
CA TYR A 62 15.75 1.67 -13.73
C TYR A 62 16.34 2.83 -14.52
N GLY A 63 17.65 3.00 -14.40
CA GLY A 63 18.40 4.06 -15.06
C GLY A 63 19.70 3.54 -15.69
N PRO A 64 20.59 4.45 -16.11
CA PRO A 64 21.87 4.07 -16.74
C PRO A 64 22.75 3.17 -15.86
N ASP A 65 22.67 3.34 -14.53
CA ASP A 65 23.47 2.58 -13.55
C ASP A 65 22.71 1.35 -13.00
N GLY A 66 21.58 0.96 -13.61
CA GLY A 66 20.75 -0.15 -13.21
C GLY A 66 19.57 0.24 -12.32
N TYR A 67 19.09 -0.70 -11.51
CA TYR A 67 17.99 -0.45 -10.60
C TYR A 67 18.40 0.50 -9.48
N TYR A 68 17.52 1.47 -9.18
CA TYR A 68 17.63 2.33 -8.01
C TYR A 68 16.28 2.40 -7.27
N TRP A 69 16.35 2.54 -5.96
CA TRP A 69 15.16 2.62 -5.12
C TRP A 69 14.60 4.04 -5.09
N VAL A 70 13.34 4.20 -5.45
CA VAL A 70 12.58 5.43 -5.22
C VAL A 70 11.85 5.27 -3.88
N PRO A 71 12.22 6.04 -2.84
CA PRO A 71 11.63 5.85 -1.51
C PRO A 71 10.13 6.10 -1.49
N GLY A 72 9.39 5.33 -0.68
CA GLY A 72 7.98 5.63 -0.44
C GLY A 72 7.83 6.99 0.25
N THR A 73 6.77 7.73 -0.07
CA THR A 73 6.59 9.08 0.48
C THR A 73 5.11 9.50 0.51
N TRP A 74 4.79 10.52 1.30
CA TRP A 74 3.47 11.10 1.35
C TRP A 74 3.34 12.26 0.37
N VAL A 75 2.30 12.26 -0.47
CA VAL A 75 2.07 13.23 -1.53
C VAL A 75 0.64 13.76 -1.47
N MET A 76 0.46 15.06 -1.69
CA MET A 76 -0.88 15.62 -1.90
C MET A 76 -1.41 15.17 -3.27
N ALA A 77 -2.65 14.68 -3.32
CA ALA A 77 -3.30 14.37 -4.59
C ALA A 77 -3.45 15.65 -5.44
N PRO A 78 -3.30 15.57 -6.77
CA PRO A 78 -3.45 16.74 -7.65
C PRO A 78 -4.86 17.29 -7.66
N SER A 79 -5.85 16.47 -7.31
CA SER A 79 -7.26 16.87 -7.16
C SER A 79 -7.96 15.98 -6.15
N VAL A 80 -8.99 16.52 -5.52
CA VAL A 80 -9.91 15.75 -4.65
C VAL A 80 -10.55 14.62 -5.46
N GLY A 81 -10.68 13.46 -4.84
CA GLY A 81 -11.29 12.27 -5.45
C GLY A 81 -10.29 11.35 -6.16
N LEU A 82 -9.04 11.79 -6.37
CA LEU A 82 -8.04 10.94 -7.02
C LEU A 82 -7.28 10.07 -6.02
N LEU A 83 -7.01 8.85 -6.42
CA LEU A 83 -6.20 7.86 -5.73
C LEU A 83 -4.97 7.53 -6.58
N TRP A 84 -3.89 7.12 -5.92
CA TRP A 84 -2.66 6.74 -6.58
C TRP A 84 -2.69 5.25 -6.96
N THR A 85 -2.46 4.93 -8.23
CA THR A 85 -2.13 3.56 -8.68
C THR A 85 -0.62 3.46 -8.77
N PRO A 86 0.04 2.59 -7.97
CA PRO A 86 1.49 2.41 -8.02
C PRO A 86 1.97 1.90 -9.36
N GLY A 87 3.14 2.38 -9.80
CA GLY A 87 3.82 1.77 -10.93
C GLY A 87 4.37 0.38 -10.56
N TYR A 88 4.55 -0.48 -11.56
CA TYR A 88 5.04 -1.85 -11.36
C TYR A 88 5.84 -2.37 -12.54
N TRP A 89 6.66 -3.38 -12.30
CA TRP A 89 7.34 -4.14 -13.34
C TRP A 89 6.52 -5.36 -13.75
N GLY A 90 6.26 -5.50 -15.05
CA GLY A 90 5.57 -6.64 -15.63
C GLY A 90 6.46 -7.40 -16.62
N TRP A 91 6.40 -8.73 -16.60
CA TRP A 91 7.09 -9.59 -17.55
C TRP A 91 6.28 -9.75 -18.82
N GLY A 92 6.89 -9.49 -19.96
CA GLY A 92 6.30 -9.69 -21.28
C GLY A 92 7.36 -9.67 -22.39
N GLY A 93 7.12 -10.37 -23.51
CA GLY A 93 8.02 -10.32 -24.66
C GLY A 93 9.48 -10.69 -24.40
N GLY A 94 9.78 -11.45 -23.33
CA GLY A 94 11.14 -11.86 -22.99
C GLY A 94 11.90 -10.88 -22.08
N GLY A 95 11.25 -9.87 -21.50
CA GLY A 95 11.85 -8.90 -20.60
C GLY A 95 10.87 -8.31 -19.59
N TYR A 96 11.38 -7.53 -18.67
CA TYR A 96 10.60 -6.75 -17.73
C TYR A 96 10.39 -5.33 -18.27
N PHE A 97 9.16 -4.85 -18.20
CA PHE A 97 8.75 -3.50 -18.61
C PHE A 97 8.13 -2.77 -17.43
N PHE A 98 8.47 -1.51 -17.26
CA PHE A 98 7.90 -0.70 -16.22
C PHE A 98 6.59 -0.06 -16.67
N HIS A 99 5.53 -0.31 -15.93
CA HIS A 99 4.25 0.35 -16.04
C HIS A 99 4.22 1.51 -15.06
N ALA A 100 4.18 2.74 -15.56
CA ALA A 100 4.22 3.93 -14.72
C ALA A 100 2.95 4.06 -13.87
N GLY A 101 3.12 4.53 -12.62
CA GLY A 101 1.99 4.87 -11.76
C GLY A 101 1.26 6.12 -12.23
N TYR A 102 0.01 6.28 -11.79
CA TYR A 102 -0.84 7.39 -12.17
C TYR A 102 -1.88 7.74 -11.08
N TRP A 103 -2.48 8.91 -11.17
CA TRP A 103 -3.62 9.32 -10.37
C TRP A 103 -4.91 9.08 -11.15
N GLY A 104 -5.89 8.45 -10.52
CA GLY A 104 -7.20 8.17 -11.09
C GLY A 104 -8.31 8.12 -10.04
N PRO A 105 -9.60 8.16 -10.44
CA PRO A 105 -10.73 8.02 -9.52
C PRO A 105 -10.71 6.68 -8.76
N HIS A 106 -10.24 5.64 -9.41
CA HIS A 106 -10.07 4.31 -8.85
C HIS A 106 -8.62 3.84 -8.99
N VAL A 107 -8.22 2.91 -8.13
CA VAL A 107 -6.91 2.27 -8.22
C VAL A 107 -7.01 1.13 -9.22
N GLY A 108 -6.18 1.21 -10.27
CA GLY A 108 -6.08 0.18 -11.28
C GLY A 108 -5.11 -0.95 -10.90
N PHE A 109 -4.80 -1.80 -11.86
CA PHE A 109 -3.89 -2.90 -11.67
C PHE A 109 -2.44 -2.41 -11.46
N TYR A 110 -1.78 -2.92 -10.43
CA TYR A 110 -0.38 -2.64 -10.12
C TYR A 110 0.43 -3.92 -9.91
N GLY A 111 0.21 -4.88 -10.81
CA GLY A 111 0.97 -6.13 -10.85
C GLY A 111 0.61 -7.16 -9.79
N GLY A 112 -0.41 -6.95 -8.98
CA GLY A 112 -0.72 -7.80 -7.83
C GLY A 112 0.34 -7.74 -6.73
N ILE A 113 1.19 -6.72 -6.73
CA ILE A 113 2.35 -6.57 -5.84
C ILE A 113 1.87 -6.04 -4.50
N ASN A 114 2.29 -6.69 -3.42
CA ASN A 114 2.02 -6.20 -2.06
C ASN A 114 3.08 -5.16 -1.67
N TYR A 115 2.76 -3.87 -1.86
CA TYR A 115 3.60 -2.76 -1.42
C TYR A 115 3.42 -2.41 0.06
N GLY A 116 2.46 -3.03 0.75
CA GLY A 116 2.10 -2.67 2.12
C GLY A 116 1.30 -1.37 2.22
N PHE A 117 1.01 -0.95 3.46
CA PHE A 117 0.42 0.36 3.78
C PHE A 117 -0.82 0.69 2.92
N GLY A 118 -1.76 -0.26 2.88
CA GLY A 118 -2.99 -0.13 2.12
C GLY A 118 -2.94 -0.65 0.68
N TYR A 119 -1.78 -0.95 0.12
CA TYR A 119 -1.60 -1.55 -1.21
C TYR A 119 -1.23 -3.04 -1.08
N GLY A 120 -2.22 -3.89 -0.89
CA GLY A 120 -2.05 -5.33 -0.64
C GLY A 120 -2.04 -6.22 -1.88
N GLY A 121 -1.89 -5.67 -3.08
CA GLY A 121 -1.91 -6.37 -4.37
C GLY A 121 -3.15 -6.11 -5.22
N VAL A 122 -4.26 -5.71 -4.61
CA VAL A 122 -5.51 -5.33 -5.29
C VAL A 122 -6.11 -4.10 -4.62
N GLY A 123 -6.45 -3.09 -5.40
CA GLY A 123 -7.09 -1.86 -4.93
C GLY A 123 -6.30 -1.11 -3.85
N PHE A 124 -6.98 -0.28 -3.09
CA PHE A 124 -6.40 0.48 -1.99
C PHE A 124 -7.32 0.47 -0.77
N VAL A 125 -6.77 0.05 0.37
CA VAL A 125 -7.52 -0.06 1.64
C VAL A 125 -7.00 0.89 2.74
N GLY A 126 -6.05 1.77 2.39
CA GLY A 126 -5.44 2.73 3.32
C GLY A 126 -6.30 3.96 3.63
N GLY A 127 -7.36 4.19 2.86
CA GLY A 127 -8.25 5.33 3.06
C GLY A 127 -9.25 5.51 1.93
N ARG A 128 -10.10 6.53 2.06
CA ARG A 128 -11.11 6.87 1.05
C ARG A 128 -11.48 8.33 1.09
N TRP A 129 -11.91 8.86 -0.03
CA TRP A 129 -12.52 10.18 -0.11
C TRP A 129 -13.95 10.17 0.44
N ASN A 130 -14.28 11.12 1.29
CA ASN A 130 -15.62 11.31 1.84
C ASN A 130 -15.95 12.81 1.82
N GLY A 131 -16.87 13.25 0.96
CA GLY A 131 -17.29 14.64 0.87
C GLY A 131 -16.14 15.64 0.64
N GLY A 132 -15.12 15.28 -0.14
CA GLY A 132 -13.99 16.16 -0.43
C GLY A 132 -12.84 16.08 0.58
N VAL A 133 -12.98 15.29 1.65
CA VAL A 133 -11.95 15.08 2.66
C VAL A 133 -11.48 13.63 2.61
N PHE A 134 -10.17 13.42 2.71
CA PHE A 134 -9.61 12.07 2.76
C PHE A 134 -9.67 11.50 4.17
N ALA A 135 -10.31 10.34 4.33
CA ALA A 135 -10.41 9.60 5.57
C ALA A 135 -9.43 8.41 5.57
N TYR A 136 -8.61 8.29 6.60
CA TYR A 136 -7.53 7.29 6.70
C TYR A 136 -7.98 6.06 7.48
N ASN A 137 -7.62 4.86 6.98
CA ASN A 137 -7.77 3.61 7.72
C ASN A 137 -6.56 3.40 8.64
N THR A 138 -6.71 3.69 9.93
CA THR A 138 -5.60 3.56 10.90
C THR A 138 -5.23 2.13 11.26
N ALA A 139 -5.97 1.13 10.75
CA ALA A 139 -5.57 -0.27 10.86
C ALA A 139 -4.34 -0.61 10.00
N VAL A 140 -4.10 0.17 8.92
CA VAL A 140 -3.03 -0.08 7.94
C VAL A 140 -2.16 1.13 7.64
N MET A 141 -2.58 2.35 8.08
CA MET A 141 -1.86 3.61 7.80
C MET A 141 -1.32 4.21 9.11
N HIS A 142 -0.09 4.70 9.06
CA HIS A 142 0.56 5.35 10.20
C HIS A 142 0.18 6.83 10.28
N VAL A 143 -0.87 7.14 11.02
CA VAL A 143 -1.50 8.48 11.11
C VAL A 143 -1.56 8.93 12.56
N ASN A 144 -1.18 10.19 12.81
CA ASN A 144 -1.38 10.82 14.12
C ASN A 144 -2.84 11.28 14.26
N THR A 145 -3.63 10.52 15.00
CA THR A 145 -5.06 10.79 15.20
C THR A 145 -5.35 12.00 16.08
N THR A 146 -4.37 12.55 16.79
CA THR A 146 -4.53 13.81 17.52
C THR A 146 -4.48 15.04 16.62
N VAL A 147 -3.93 14.90 15.41
CA VAL A 147 -3.81 15.96 14.40
C VAL A 147 -4.78 15.74 13.24
N ILE A 148 -4.94 14.49 12.82
CA ILE A 148 -5.80 14.10 11.71
C ILE A 148 -7.03 13.39 12.25
N HIS A 149 -8.17 14.08 12.22
CA HIS A 149 -9.41 13.58 12.81
C HIS A 149 -10.27 12.75 11.84
N ASN A 150 -10.05 12.88 10.53
CA ASN A 150 -10.77 12.10 9.51
C ASN A 150 -10.15 10.71 9.41
N THR A 151 -10.49 9.85 10.35
CA THR A 151 -9.96 8.49 10.45
C THR A 151 -11.07 7.49 10.71
N TYR A 152 -10.81 6.24 10.32
CA TYR A 152 -11.65 5.08 10.67
C TYR A 152 -10.74 3.87 10.91
N VAL A 153 -11.32 2.81 11.48
CA VAL A 153 -10.62 1.54 11.69
C VAL A 153 -11.37 0.44 10.96
N ASP A 154 -10.74 -0.11 9.94
CA ASP A 154 -11.21 -1.33 9.28
C ASP A 154 -10.10 -2.38 9.33
N ARG A 155 -10.24 -3.34 10.24
CA ARG A 155 -9.31 -4.44 10.44
C ARG A 155 -9.59 -5.65 9.55
N THR A 156 -10.72 -5.68 8.86
CA THR A 156 -11.06 -6.81 7.97
C THR A 156 -10.06 -6.94 6.84
N VAL A 157 -9.47 -5.82 6.43
CA VAL A 157 -8.44 -5.75 5.38
C VAL A 157 -7.06 -6.26 5.83
N VAL A 158 -6.80 -6.32 7.14
CA VAL A 158 -5.49 -6.75 7.68
C VAL A 158 -5.26 -8.25 7.54
N ASN A 159 -6.32 -9.05 7.63
CA ASN A 159 -6.24 -10.50 7.55
C ASN A 159 -5.88 -11.03 6.15
N ASN A 160 -6.02 -10.22 5.13
CA ASN A 160 -5.69 -10.58 3.74
C ASN A 160 -4.24 -10.23 3.35
N VAL A 161 -3.49 -9.53 4.22
CA VAL A 161 -2.17 -8.95 3.89
C VAL A 161 -1.00 -9.78 4.45
N THR A 162 -1.25 -10.89 5.13
CA THR A 162 -0.19 -11.72 5.72
C THR A 162 0.52 -12.61 4.68
N VAL A 163 0.70 -12.13 3.47
CA VAL A 163 1.60 -12.79 2.53
C VAL A 163 2.93 -12.03 2.58
N ASN A 164 3.91 -12.58 3.30
CA ASN A 164 5.31 -12.13 3.34
C ASN A 164 5.98 -12.29 1.96
N ASN A 165 5.37 -11.74 0.93
CA ASN A 165 5.92 -11.78 -0.41
C ASN A 165 6.50 -10.42 -0.74
N HIS A 166 7.83 -10.29 -0.63
CA HIS A 166 8.58 -9.10 -1.01
C HIS A 166 8.87 -9.02 -2.52
N VAL A 167 8.15 -9.79 -3.32
CA VAL A 167 8.29 -9.77 -4.78
C VAL A 167 7.87 -8.40 -5.32
N SER A 168 8.73 -7.81 -6.15
CA SER A 168 8.59 -6.45 -6.68
C SER A 168 8.11 -6.39 -8.14
N PHE A 169 7.72 -7.54 -8.74
CA PHE A 169 7.35 -7.62 -10.15
C PHE A 169 6.26 -8.67 -10.40
N ASN A 170 5.55 -8.49 -11.50
CA ASN A 170 4.51 -9.41 -11.97
C ASN A 170 5.04 -10.27 -13.11
N GLY A 171 4.67 -11.55 -13.13
CA GLY A 171 5.04 -12.49 -14.18
C GLY A 171 6.52 -12.89 -14.16
N GLY A 172 6.93 -13.67 -15.13
CA GLY A 172 8.29 -14.21 -15.19
C GLY A 172 8.59 -15.23 -14.08
N THR A 173 9.85 -15.64 -13.99
CA THR A 173 10.27 -16.60 -12.97
C THR A 173 10.36 -15.92 -11.60
N GLY A 174 9.58 -16.38 -10.65
CA GLY A 174 9.56 -15.84 -9.28
C GLY A 174 8.69 -14.59 -9.09
N GLY A 175 8.06 -14.06 -10.14
CA GLY A 175 7.15 -12.94 -10.04
C GLY A 175 5.75 -13.31 -9.54
N VAL A 176 4.98 -12.30 -9.20
CA VAL A 176 3.57 -12.45 -8.79
C VAL A 176 2.75 -12.89 -10.01
N ALA A 177 1.99 -13.98 -9.89
CA ALA A 177 1.14 -14.49 -10.96
C ALA A 177 -0.30 -13.91 -10.85
N ALA A 178 -0.43 -12.58 -10.82
CA ALA A 178 -1.72 -11.89 -10.77
C ALA A 178 -2.14 -11.37 -12.15
N GLN A 179 -3.45 -11.31 -12.35
CA GLN A 179 -4.08 -10.70 -13.52
C GLN A 179 -5.07 -9.63 -13.05
N PRO A 180 -5.27 -8.55 -13.80
CA PRO A 180 -6.22 -7.52 -13.42
C PRO A 180 -7.64 -8.08 -13.34
N ASN A 181 -8.36 -7.75 -12.30
CA ASN A 181 -9.79 -8.06 -12.15
C ASN A 181 -10.67 -7.12 -13.02
N ALA A 182 -11.98 -7.25 -12.94
CA ALA A 182 -12.90 -6.45 -13.76
C ALA A 182 -12.87 -4.95 -13.40
N GLU A 183 -12.74 -4.63 -12.11
CA GLU A 183 -12.69 -3.26 -11.61
C GLU A 183 -11.37 -2.58 -11.98
N GLU A 184 -10.25 -3.27 -11.84
CA GLU A 184 -8.93 -2.79 -12.24
C GLU A 184 -8.84 -2.54 -13.75
N ARG A 185 -9.44 -3.43 -14.58
CA ARG A 185 -9.56 -3.19 -16.03
C ARG A 185 -10.47 -2.01 -16.38
N ALA A 186 -11.51 -1.78 -15.61
CA ALA A 186 -12.36 -0.60 -15.79
C ALA A 186 -11.60 0.68 -15.45
N ALA A 187 -10.86 0.69 -14.35
CA ALA A 187 -10.02 1.81 -13.93
C ALA A 187 -8.95 2.16 -14.98
N GLU A 188 -8.41 1.18 -15.71
CA GLU A 188 -7.42 1.39 -16.78
C GLU A 188 -7.94 2.25 -17.95
N ASN A 189 -9.27 2.27 -18.15
CA ASN A 189 -9.93 3.05 -19.20
C ASN A 189 -10.43 4.43 -18.71
N GLU A 190 -10.21 4.78 -17.46
CA GLU A 190 -10.60 6.08 -16.90
C GLU A 190 -9.62 7.20 -17.30
N HIS A 191 -9.99 8.44 -16.96
CA HIS A 191 -9.07 9.56 -17.14
C HIS A 191 -7.96 9.52 -16.08
N HIS A 192 -6.72 9.43 -16.53
CA HIS A 192 -5.54 9.41 -15.67
C HIS A 192 -4.82 10.75 -15.65
N VAL A 193 -4.31 11.11 -14.48
CA VAL A 193 -3.42 12.25 -14.29
C VAL A 193 -2.01 11.73 -13.98
N ALA A 194 -1.02 12.30 -14.65
CA ALA A 194 0.38 11.94 -14.48
C ALA A 194 0.88 12.20 -13.04
N PRO A 195 2.01 11.60 -12.62
CA PRO A 195 2.68 11.95 -11.39
C PRO A 195 2.85 13.47 -11.24
N THR A 196 2.68 13.97 -10.03
CA THR A 196 2.87 15.39 -9.72
C THR A 196 4.33 15.80 -9.90
N ALA A 197 4.59 17.10 -10.09
CA ALA A 197 5.96 17.62 -10.18
C ALA A 197 6.80 17.23 -8.94
N MET A 198 6.20 17.15 -7.76
CA MET A 198 6.87 16.71 -6.53
C MET A 198 7.28 15.23 -6.59
N GLN A 199 6.44 14.35 -7.15
CA GLN A 199 6.78 12.95 -7.35
C GLN A 199 7.90 12.79 -8.38
N THR A 200 7.83 13.51 -9.50
CA THR A 200 8.88 13.49 -10.53
C THR A 200 10.22 14.00 -9.98
N GLN A 201 10.20 15.09 -9.20
CA GLN A 201 11.41 15.61 -8.55
C GLN A 201 11.98 14.63 -7.52
N HIS A 202 11.11 13.94 -6.77
CA HIS A 202 11.50 12.92 -5.80
C HIS A 202 12.21 11.74 -6.49
N GLU A 203 11.65 11.24 -7.58
CA GLU A 203 12.26 10.18 -8.41
C GLU A 203 13.61 10.65 -9.00
N HIS A 204 13.67 11.87 -9.54
CA HIS A 204 14.91 12.43 -10.07
C HIS A 204 15.99 12.53 -8.98
N THR A 205 15.64 12.99 -7.78
CA THR A 205 16.58 13.04 -6.66
C THR A 205 17.05 11.63 -6.25
N ALA A 206 16.16 10.63 -6.32
CA ALA A 206 16.52 9.25 -6.07
C ALA A 206 17.51 8.70 -7.11
N SER A 207 17.28 8.99 -8.40
CA SER A 207 18.11 8.49 -9.51
C SER A 207 19.57 8.99 -9.45
N THR A 208 19.80 10.13 -8.82
CA THR A 208 21.17 10.71 -8.67
C THR A 208 21.85 10.30 -7.36
N ASN A 209 21.16 9.57 -6.48
CA ASN A 209 21.70 9.17 -5.19
C ASN A 209 22.29 7.75 -5.24
N ARG A 210 23.61 7.63 -5.24
CA ARG A 210 24.31 6.34 -5.28
C ARG A 210 23.92 5.37 -4.18
N ALA A 211 23.59 5.84 -2.98
CA ALA A 211 23.15 4.97 -1.89
C ALA A 211 21.83 4.25 -2.18
N LEU A 212 21.08 4.71 -3.18
CA LEU A 212 19.82 4.10 -3.62
C LEU A 212 19.98 3.10 -4.78
N LEU A 213 21.17 3.02 -5.40
CA LEU A 213 21.47 2.01 -6.40
C LEU A 213 21.44 0.60 -5.78
N ALA A 214 20.79 -0.33 -6.48
CA ALA A 214 20.71 -1.72 -6.03
C ALA A 214 22.09 -2.39 -5.95
N SER A 215 23.02 -2.00 -6.82
CA SER A 215 24.40 -2.46 -6.82
C SER A 215 25.18 -2.04 -5.56
N GLU A 216 24.81 -0.92 -4.95
CA GLU A 216 25.46 -0.38 -3.75
C GLU A 216 24.78 -0.86 -2.46
N ASN A 217 23.45 -0.87 -2.44
CA ASN A 217 22.67 -1.15 -1.21
C ASN A 217 22.22 -2.61 -1.06
N HIS A 218 22.44 -3.44 -2.08
CA HIS A 218 22.08 -4.86 -2.08
C HIS A 218 20.64 -5.14 -1.66
N GLY A 219 19.70 -4.28 -2.09
CA GLY A 219 18.27 -4.37 -1.76
C GLY A 219 17.88 -3.84 -0.38
N LYS A 220 18.81 -3.19 0.35
CA LYS A 220 18.60 -2.59 1.68
C LYS A 220 18.94 -1.08 1.65
N PRO A 221 18.13 -0.25 0.97
CA PRO A 221 18.42 1.18 0.88
C PRO A 221 18.39 1.86 2.26
N ALA A 222 19.38 2.71 2.52
CA ALA A 222 19.43 3.51 3.74
C ALA A 222 18.25 4.49 3.84
N ILE A 223 17.64 4.80 2.71
CA ILE A 223 16.45 5.64 2.60
C ILE A 223 15.37 4.79 1.93
N ALA A 224 14.58 4.06 2.72
CA ALA A 224 13.49 3.24 2.21
C ALA A 224 12.19 4.02 2.06
N ALA A 225 11.97 5.02 2.93
CA ALA A 225 10.82 5.90 2.88
C ALA A 225 11.15 7.29 3.46
N THR A 226 10.35 8.29 3.09
CA THR A 226 10.47 9.67 3.57
C THR A 226 9.10 10.24 3.95
N THR A 227 9.08 11.20 4.87
CA THR A 227 7.84 11.87 5.26
C THR A 227 7.32 12.78 4.15
N LYS A 228 8.21 13.39 3.37
CA LYS A 228 7.86 14.28 2.25
C LYS A 228 8.73 14.03 1.03
N PRO A 229 8.23 14.28 -0.18
CA PRO A 229 9.01 14.11 -1.39
C PRO A 229 10.28 14.97 -1.39
N GLY A 230 11.40 14.39 -1.82
CA GLY A 230 12.70 15.09 -1.93
C GLY A 230 13.46 15.28 -0.61
N GLU A 231 12.86 14.95 0.54
CA GLU A 231 13.55 15.03 1.85
C GLU A 231 14.32 13.74 2.12
N PHE A 232 15.55 13.64 1.64
CA PHE A 232 16.39 12.43 1.78
C PHE A 232 17.35 12.50 2.97
N THR A 233 17.16 13.48 3.85
CA THR A 233 17.96 13.67 5.09
C THR A 233 17.07 14.09 6.25
N GLY A 234 17.55 13.92 7.48
CA GLY A 234 16.84 14.36 8.68
C GLY A 234 15.87 13.34 9.27
N HIS A 235 15.02 13.79 10.18
CA HIS A 235 14.15 12.93 11.00
C HIS A 235 13.00 12.26 10.23
N GLY A 236 12.68 12.72 9.01
CA GLY A 236 11.62 12.16 8.17
C GLY A 236 12.04 10.94 7.34
N VAL A 237 13.33 10.53 7.44
CA VAL A 237 13.89 9.42 6.67
C VAL A 237 13.78 8.13 7.45
N VAL A 238 13.32 7.07 6.79
CA VAL A 238 13.21 5.72 7.33
C VAL A 238 14.08 4.77 6.50
N ALA A 239 14.97 4.03 7.18
CA ALA A 239 15.84 3.04 6.55
C ALA A 239 15.10 1.71 6.34
N ALA A 240 15.57 0.91 5.38
CA ALA A 240 15.15 -0.47 5.24
C ALA A 240 15.64 -1.29 6.44
N ARG A 241 14.82 -2.25 6.86
CA ARG A 241 15.12 -3.22 7.90
C ARG A 241 15.51 -4.56 7.29
N GLU A 242 16.18 -5.39 8.06
CA GLU A 242 16.32 -6.79 7.68
C GLU A 242 14.96 -7.48 7.74
N ALA A 243 14.64 -8.25 6.71
CA ALA A 243 13.52 -9.17 6.78
C ALA A 243 13.86 -10.22 7.84
N THR A 244 13.23 -10.13 9.01
CA THR A 244 13.35 -11.22 10.02
C THR A 244 12.67 -12.45 9.44
N PRO A 245 13.37 -13.57 9.31
CA PRO A 245 12.71 -14.83 9.00
C PRO A 245 11.69 -15.09 10.12
N HIS A 246 10.43 -15.29 9.81
CA HIS A 246 9.45 -15.73 10.80
C HIS A 246 9.80 -17.17 11.19
N GLY A 247 10.68 -17.28 12.17
CA GLY A 247 10.84 -18.47 13.01
C GLY A 247 9.75 -18.45 14.07
N GLY A 248 9.10 -19.61 14.27
CA GLY A 248 7.91 -19.81 15.07
C GLY A 248 7.90 -19.10 16.43
N SER A 249 6.71 -18.73 16.82
CA SER A 249 6.32 -18.22 18.12
C SER A 249 6.97 -19.03 19.26
N THR A 250 7.95 -18.44 19.90
CA THR A 250 8.31 -18.82 21.25
C THR A 250 7.85 -17.72 22.18
N ASN A 251 6.83 -18.04 22.94
CA ASN A 251 6.40 -17.32 24.13
C ASN A 251 7.61 -16.97 25.00
N GLY A 252 7.94 -15.71 25.15
CA GLY A 252 9.02 -15.23 25.99
C GLY A 252 8.63 -13.93 26.66
N GLY A 253 8.36 -14.04 27.95
CA GLY A 253 7.80 -13.06 28.85
C GLY A 253 8.46 -11.67 28.86
N ASN A 254 7.64 -10.73 29.21
CA ASN A 254 7.92 -9.37 29.64
C ASN A 254 9.13 -9.27 30.56
N ARG A 255 10.14 -8.52 30.12
CA ARG A 255 11.17 -7.96 30.99
C ARG A 255 11.28 -6.47 30.69
N PRO A 256 10.99 -5.58 31.65
CA PRO A 256 11.16 -4.15 31.46
C PRO A 256 12.66 -3.78 31.41
N PRO A 257 13.04 -2.66 30.73
CA PRO A 257 14.43 -2.25 30.61
C PRO A 257 14.94 -1.69 31.94
N SER A 258 16.06 -2.24 32.42
CA SER A 258 16.83 -1.68 33.54
C SER A 258 17.69 -0.52 33.05
N SER A 259 17.47 0.63 33.61
CA SER A 259 18.29 1.84 33.50
C SER A 259 19.67 1.61 34.10
N SER A 260 20.70 1.92 33.34
CA SER A 260 22.08 2.02 33.80
C SER A 260 22.32 3.44 34.34
N ALA A 261 22.84 3.53 35.55
CA ALA A 261 23.61 4.70 35.98
C ALA A 261 24.61 4.30 37.06
N ASP A 262 25.84 4.41 36.71
CA ASP A 262 27.03 4.96 37.35
C ASP A 262 27.65 4.41 38.64
N LEU A 263 28.92 4.03 38.44
CA LEU A 263 30.17 4.40 39.12
C LEU A 263 30.24 4.40 40.67
N HIS A 264 30.99 3.50 41.27
CA HIS A 264 32.26 3.88 41.91
C HIS A 264 33.10 2.68 42.37
N LYS A 265 34.38 2.83 42.14
CA LYS A 265 35.56 2.06 42.50
C LYS A 265 35.79 2.08 44.03
N THR A 266 36.19 0.93 44.62
CA THR A 266 37.40 0.81 45.47
C THR A 266 37.51 -0.54 46.14
N ASP A 267 38.65 -1.16 45.95
CA ASP A 267 39.53 -1.95 46.80
C ASP A 267 39.09 -3.12 47.72
N ARG A 268 39.73 -4.21 47.48
CA ARG A 268 40.07 -5.51 48.05
C ARG A 268 40.66 -5.44 49.48
N PRO A 269 40.97 -6.65 50.11
CA PRO A 269 40.29 -7.87 50.58
C PRO A 269 40.59 -8.13 52.09
N PRO A 270 40.76 -9.39 52.67
CA PRO A 270 40.33 -10.77 52.42
C PRO A 270 39.86 -11.54 53.69
N SER A 271 39.57 -12.88 53.43
CA SER A 271 39.62 -14.01 54.41
C SER A 271 38.42 -14.13 55.40
N SER A 272 37.88 -15.26 55.75
CA SER A 272 38.34 -16.66 55.91
C SER A 272 37.16 -17.54 56.40
N THR A 273 37.24 -18.82 56.00
CA THR A 273 36.97 -20.02 56.82
C THR A 273 35.65 -20.26 57.52
N GLY A 274 35.13 -21.48 57.28
CA GLY A 274 34.41 -22.28 58.26
C GLY A 274 33.05 -22.80 57.73
N SER A 275 32.95 -23.95 57.23
CA SER A 275 32.83 -25.31 57.72
C SER A 275 31.43 -25.64 58.23
N ASN A 276 30.98 -26.79 57.69
CA ASN A 276 30.11 -27.81 58.28
C ASN A 276 28.61 -27.57 58.51
N GLY A 277 27.84 -28.48 57.92
CA GLY A 277 27.15 -29.51 58.70
C GLY A 277 25.77 -29.81 58.11
N SER A 278 25.68 -30.86 57.40
CA SER A 278 24.94 -32.09 57.59
C SER A 278 23.40 -32.06 57.74
N ASN A 279 22.82 -32.91 56.91
CA ASN A 279 21.74 -33.88 57.18
C ASN A 279 20.31 -33.43 57.40
N GLY A 280 19.45 -34.11 56.66
CA GLY A 280 18.09 -34.36 57.08
C GLY A 280 17.18 -34.80 55.94
N SER A 281 17.27 -36.08 55.61
CA SER A 281 16.24 -36.84 54.88
C SER A 281 14.90 -36.77 55.63
N HIS A 282 13.81 -36.76 54.90
CA HIS A 282 12.68 -37.67 55.13
C HIS A 282 11.69 -37.59 53.97
N ALA A 283 11.45 -38.60 53.43
CA ALA A 283 10.63 -39.47 52.73
C ALA A 283 9.16 -39.50 53.15
N SER A 284 8.34 -39.90 52.19
CA SER A 284 7.04 -40.60 52.28
C SER A 284 5.82 -39.74 52.59
N THR A 285 4.68 -39.93 51.99
CA THR A 285 3.97 -41.09 51.44
C THR A 285 2.70 -40.64 50.70
N ASN A 286 2.35 -41.46 49.73
CA ASN A 286 1.05 -41.81 49.16
C ASN A 286 -0.27 -41.33 49.79
N ALA A 287 -1.26 -41.05 48.91
CA ALA A 287 -2.60 -41.68 48.81
C ALA A 287 -3.36 -41.10 47.62
N THR A 288 -3.59 -41.81 46.62
CA THR A 288 -4.72 -42.60 46.06
C THR A 288 -6.13 -42.18 46.43
N SER A 289 -6.93 -42.15 45.39
CA SER A 289 -8.37 -42.47 45.17
C SER A 289 -9.18 -41.24 44.75
N ASP A 290 -10.18 -41.26 43.89
CA ASP A 290 -10.80 -42.31 43.08
C ASP A 290 -11.64 -41.63 42.01
N ALA A 291 -11.98 -42.39 41.02
CA ALA A 291 -12.79 -42.13 39.85
C ALA A 291 -14.21 -41.63 40.20
N HIS A 292 -14.78 -40.80 39.35
CA HIS A 292 -16.19 -40.96 38.99
C HIS A 292 -16.44 -40.62 37.52
N VAL A 293 -16.78 -41.68 36.82
CA VAL A 293 -17.41 -41.70 35.50
C VAL A 293 -18.84 -41.25 35.66
N ASN A 294 -19.32 -40.36 34.84
CA ASN A 294 -20.73 -40.37 34.45
C ASN A 294 -20.96 -40.01 33.00
N ASN A 295 -21.47 -40.98 32.34
CA ASN A 295 -21.95 -41.09 31.01
C ASN A 295 -23.36 -40.48 30.93
N GLY A 296 -23.67 -39.64 29.98
CA GLY A 296 -24.99 -39.07 29.77
C GLY A 296 -25.17 -38.61 28.34
N THR A 297 -25.47 -39.58 27.48
CA THR A 297 -26.16 -39.39 26.19
C THR A 297 -27.47 -38.63 26.38
N ASN A 298 -27.75 -37.64 25.51
CA ASN A 298 -29.05 -37.53 24.87
C ASN A 298 -29.05 -36.55 23.71
N ASN A 299 -29.54 -37.04 22.63
CA ASN A 299 -29.84 -36.42 21.35
C ASN A 299 -31.17 -35.60 21.41
N PRO A 300 -31.56 -34.91 20.33
CA PRO A 300 -32.20 -33.61 20.28
C PRO A 300 -33.74 -33.66 20.20
N PRO A 301 -34.43 -32.52 20.28
CA PRO A 301 -35.76 -32.45 19.66
C PRO A 301 -35.71 -31.63 18.35
N LYS A 302 -36.36 -32.22 17.35
CA LYS A 302 -36.94 -31.59 16.16
C LYS A 302 -38.13 -30.71 16.56
N ASP A 303 -38.34 -29.65 15.89
CA ASP A 303 -39.47 -29.37 15.00
C ASP A 303 -39.93 -27.89 15.04
N GLN A 304 -40.15 -27.43 13.82
CA GLN A 304 -41.20 -26.50 13.33
C GLN A 304 -41.08 -25.00 13.66
N SER A 305 -40.84 -24.16 12.62
CA SER A 305 -41.99 -23.63 11.86
C SER A 305 -41.53 -22.79 10.65
N HIS A 306 -42.16 -23.05 9.57
CA HIS A 306 -42.19 -22.28 8.32
C HIS A 306 -42.56 -20.81 8.54
N THR A 307 -41.77 -19.88 7.96
CA THR A 307 -42.33 -18.62 7.49
C THR A 307 -41.74 -18.31 6.13
N GLN A 308 -42.62 -18.47 5.12
CA GLN A 308 -42.38 -18.04 3.76
C GLN A 308 -42.29 -16.53 3.70
N ASN A 309 -41.19 -15.96 3.23
CA ASN A 309 -41.12 -14.58 2.78
C ASN A 309 -41.27 -14.54 1.25
N LYS A 310 -42.42 -14.04 0.84
CA LYS A 310 -42.87 -13.70 -0.51
C LYS A 310 -41.96 -12.60 -1.11
N PRO A 311 -41.56 -12.68 -2.40
CA PRO A 311 -40.81 -11.64 -3.08
C PRO A 311 -41.66 -10.38 -3.29
N PRO A 312 -41.05 -9.16 -3.26
CA PRO A 312 -41.77 -7.92 -3.50
C PRO A 312 -42.13 -7.76 -4.98
N ALA A 313 -43.34 -7.23 -5.19
CA ALA A 313 -43.98 -6.99 -6.48
C ALA A 313 -43.20 -5.99 -7.35
N LYS A 314 -43.21 -6.24 -8.67
CA LYS A 314 -42.69 -5.37 -9.74
C LYS A 314 -43.39 -4.02 -9.71
N ALA A 315 -42.60 -2.95 -9.69
CA ALA A 315 -43.04 -1.57 -9.86
C ALA A 315 -43.56 -1.36 -11.31
N LYS A 316 -44.67 -0.63 -11.40
CA LYS A 316 -45.40 -0.24 -12.60
C LYS A 316 -44.64 0.85 -13.35
N PRO A 317 -44.63 0.88 -14.70
CA PRO A 317 -43.92 1.92 -15.44
C PRO A 317 -44.59 3.28 -15.30
N GLU A 318 -43.77 4.30 -15.05
CA GLU A 318 -44.14 5.71 -14.95
C GLU A 318 -44.46 6.29 -16.34
N ALA A 319 -45.49 7.13 -16.39
CA ALA A 319 -46.06 7.69 -17.60
C ALA A 319 -45.14 8.75 -18.23
N LYS A 320 -45.10 8.81 -19.57
CA LYS A 320 -44.39 9.83 -20.38
C LYS A 320 -44.96 11.25 -20.11
N PRO A 321 -44.07 12.28 -20.08
CA PRO A 321 -44.53 13.67 -20.01
C PRO A 321 -45.15 14.14 -21.32
N PRO A 322 -46.06 15.14 -21.27
CA PRO A 322 -46.79 15.63 -22.43
C PRO A 322 -45.93 16.43 -23.41
N LYS A 323 -46.23 16.31 -24.68
CA LYS A 323 -45.59 17.05 -25.79
C LYS A 323 -45.94 18.56 -25.68
N GLU A 324 -44.89 19.38 -25.69
CA GLU A 324 -44.94 20.82 -25.77
C GLU A 324 -45.40 21.28 -27.20
N ASN A 325 -46.48 22.02 -27.26
CA ASN A 325 -47.02 22.61 -28.50
C ASN A 325 -46.20 23.86 -28.87
N LYS A 326 -45.62 23.89 -30.06
CA LYS A 326 -45.06 25.10 -30.68
C LYS A 326 -46.18 26.00 -31.15
N PRO A 327 -46.06 27.33 -30.94
CA PRO A 327 -47.00 28.29 -31.55
C PRO A 327 -46.67 28.52 -33.01
N HIS A 328 -47.71 28.55 -33.83
CA HIS A 328 -47.73 29.03 -35.22
C HIS A 328 -47.44 30.52 -35.24
N LYS A 329 -46.53 30.92 -36.13
CA LYS A 329 -46.36 32.32 -36.54
C LYS A 329 -47.21 32.56 -37.77
N ASP A 330 -48.10 33.56 -37.67
CA ASP A 330 -48.62 34.36 -38.78
C ASP A 330 -47.62 35.44 -39.13
#